data_237eeb4da74a84136c868884f001ab68
#
_entry.id   237eeb4da74a84136c868884f001ab68
#
_cell.length_a   1.000
_cell.length_b   1.000
_cell.length_c   1.000
_cell.angle_alpha   90.00
_cell.angle_beta   90.00
_cell.angle_gamma   90.00
#
_symmetry.space_group_name_H-M   'P 1'
#
loop_
_entity.id
_entity.type
_entity.pdbx_description
1 polymer ?
#
loop_
_entity_poly.entity_id
_entity_poly.type
_entity_poly.pdbx_seq_one_letter_code
_entity_poly.pdbx_strand_id
1 'polypeptide(L)'
;MSTKENILNTALTLFARDGYEAVSVSDIAGAIGLTKSALYKHYKNKRDIFDSIVKRMYEYDYENAKKFDVPEDVFENMPDEYRKTEIEKISAYTFAQFLFWTADSFASNFRKMLSIERWKNAEMEALYQQFLGTGPMAYTADLLREKLCGCSEAESRRAALEFYAPVYMLIDLSDAVTDKSALAGAVKAHIEDFVRKLHEGEYSKKDNEISYPKASQYQTPELMKLIMGPNPLKLEEELLENHLIPAGAKVCDLGSGTGLTSVFMAKEYGFKVYAADLWSDPEENRKFFASQGLSDEQILPVKADATALPFEKEFFDAVVSVDSYNYFGRDESYLGQKLLPFVKKGGLIYIAIPGMKKDCHDELPPELLLSWSPEQLDFMHDLDYWRNIISKAEGIEIISLREMRSNKEVWDDWLAQENEYAIGDRKSMEAGGGKYLNFIEIILRKI
;
A
#
# COMPACT_ATOMS: atom_id res chain seq x y z
N MET A 1 35.44 21.53 -27.49
CA MET A 1 34.27 22.03 -26.73
C MET A 1 33.92 23.42 -27.28
N SER A 2 32.66 23.70 -27.61
CA SER A 2 32.25 25.01 -28.08
C SER A 2 32.27 26.04 -26.93
N THR A 3 32.38 27.35 -27.24
CA THR A 3 32.34 28.40 -26.23
C THR A 3 31.04 28.34 -25.41
N LYS A 4 29.91 28.06 -26.07
CA LYS A 4 28.62 27.91 -25.43
C LYS A 4 28.62 26.76 -24.39
N GLU A 5 29.23 25.65 -24.72
CA GLU A 5 29.39 24.50 -23.86
C GLU A 5 30.35 24.76 -22.69
N ASN A 6 31.43 25.46 -22.93
CA ASN A 6 32.36 25.86 -21.86
C ASN A 6 31.69 26.76 -20.83
N ILE A 7 30.88 27.74 -21.29
CA ILE A 7 30.08 28.60 -20.41
C ILE A 7 29.14 27.72 -19.52
N LEU A 8 28.43 26.78 -20.13
CA LEU A 8 27.44 25.93 -19.43
C LEU A 8 28.09 25.06 -18.35
N ASN A 9 29.19 24.37 -18.71
CA ASN A 9 29.87 23.47 -17.76
C ASN A 9 30.55 24.26 -16.63
N THR A 10 31.14 25.44 -16.95
CA THR A 10 31.73 26.32 -15.92
C THR A 10 30.67 26.88 -15.00
N ALA A 11 29.53 27.33 -15.53
CA ALA A 11 28.42 27.82 -14.73
C ALA A 11 27.92 26.72 -13.76
N LEU A 12 27.72 25.51 -14.27
CA LEU A 12 27.29 24.37 -13.43
C LEU A 12 28.32 24.05 -12.34
N THR A 13 29.62 24.10 -12.64
CA THR A 13 30.67 23.88 -11.64
C THR A 13 30.64 24.95 -10.54
N LEU A 14 30.45 26.21 -10.90
CA LEU A 14 30.31 27.32 -9.94
C LEU A 14 29.02 27.18 -9.11
N PHE A 15 27.90 26.86 -9.75
CA PHE A 15 26.62 26.62 -9.06
C PHE A 15 26.70 25.45 -8.07
N ALA A 16 27.41 24.40 -8.43
CA ALA A 16 27.63 23.23 -7.57
C ALA A 16 28.51 23.55 -6.34
N ARG A 17 29.42 24.51 -6.46
CA ARG A 17 30.33 24.93 -5.39
C ARG A 17 29.71 25.97 -4.47
N ASP A 18 29.13 27.03 -5.04
CA ASP A 18 28.75 28.25 -4.33
C ASP A 18 27.22 28.42 -4.19
N GLY A 19 26.43 27.61 -4.91
CA GLY A 19 24.98 27.76 -5.05
C GLY A 19 24.59 28.64 -6.25
N TYR A 20 23.40 28.35 -6.81
CA TYR A 20 22.90 29.10 -7.97
C TYR A 20 22.71 30.57 -7.64
N GLU A 21 22.13 30.92 -6.49
CA GLU A 21 21.84 32.32 -6.16
C GLU A 21 23.12 33.18 -6.00
N ALA A 22 24.16 32.62 -5.41
CA ALA A 22 25.39 33.36 -5.11
C ALA A 22 26.25 33.69 -6.35
N VAL A 23 26.15 32.89 -7.41
CA VAL A 23 26.99 33.04 -8.61
C VAL A 23 26.39 34.04 -9.59
N SER A 24 27.16 35.03 -9.99
CA SER A 24 26.78 36.01 -11.01
C SER A 24 27.26 35.62 -12.42
N VAL A 25 26.65 36.26 -13.44
CA VAL A 25 27.13 36.13 -14.85
C VAL A 25 28.56 36.63 -15.00
N SER A 26 28.97 37.59 -14.17
CA SER A 26 30.35 38.11 -14.18
C SER A 26 31.36 37.10 -13.67
N ASP A 27 30.98 36.33 -12.63
CA ASP A 27 31.82 35.25 -12.09
C ASP A 27 32.02 34.15 -13.12
N ILE A 28 30.93 33.76 -13.82
CA ILE A 28 30.98 32.76 -14.89
C ILE A 28 31.90 33.25 -16.03
N ALA A 29 31.71 34.48 -16.51
CA ALA A 29 32.53 35.05 -17.57
C ALA A 29 34.01 35.16 -17.18
N GLY A 30 34.27 35.62 -15.93
CA GLY A 30 35.62 35.74 -15.40
C GLY A 30 36.35 34.41 -15.30
N ALA A 31 35.65 33.33 -14.87
CA ALA A 31 36.22 31.99 -14.73
C ALA A 31 36.73 31.38 -16.06
N ILE A 32 36.20 31.82 -17.20
CA ILE A 32 36.59 31.33 -18.52
C ILE A 32 37.32 32.39 -19.36
N GLY A 33 37.71 33.51 -18.74
CA GLY A 33 38.45 34.60 -19.42
C GLY A 33 37.63 35.39 -20.45
N LEU A 34 36.28 35.37 -20.32
CA LEU A 34 35.39 36.14 -21.18
C LEU A 34 34.93 37.43 -20.50
N THR A 35 34.60 38.43 -21.34
CA THR A 35 33.82 39.58 -20.86
C THR A 35 32.34 39.20 -20.69
N LYS A 36 31.62 39.88 -19.79
CA LYS A 36 30.20 39.74 -19.61
C LYS A 36 29.41 39.93 -20.94
N SER A 37 29.84 40.90 -21.77
CA SER A 37 29.23 41.12 -23.07
C SER A 37 29.47 39.98 -24.07
N ALA A 38 30.60 39.27 -23.98
CA ALA A 38 30.88 38.10 -24.82
C ALA A 38 30.01 36.91 -24.38
N LEU A 39 29.80 36.73 -23.09
CA LEU A 39 28.91 35.70 -22.57
C LEU A 39 27.45 35.89 -23.03
N TYR A 40 26.96 37.13 -23.03
CA TYR A 40 25.61 37.48 -23.50
C TYR A 40 25.36 37.24 -25.00
N LYS A 41 26.38 36.99 -25.80
CA LYS A 41 26.22 36.51 -27.18
C LYS A 41 25.76 35.06 -27.26
N HIS A 42 25.92 34.27 -26.18
CA HIS A 42 25.62 32.86 -26.11
C HIS A 42 24.39 32.56 -25.27
N TYR A 43 24.16 33.32 -24.20
CA TYR A 43 23.05 33.15 -23.24
C TYR A 43 22.45 34.50 -22.86
N LYS A 44 21.14 34.61 -22.81
CA LYS A 44 20.43 35.87 -22.52
C LYS A 44 20.65 36.37 -21.08
N ASN A 45 20.73 35.47 -20.13
CA ASN A 45 20.91 35.76 -18.71
C ASN A 45 21.33 34.48 -17.95
N LYS A 46 21.49 34.56 -16.62
CA LYS A 46 21.84 33.44 -15.76
C LYS A 46 20.77 32.33 -15.81
N ARG A 47 19.49 32.72 -15.87
CA ARG A 47 18.37 31.81 -16.00
C ARG A 47 18.42 30.95 -17.26
N ASP A 48 18.75 31.55 -18.40
CA ASP A 48 18.88 30.84 -19.70
C ASP A 48 19.99 29.78 -19.66
N ILE A 49 21.07 30.03 -18.88
CA ILE A 49 22.12 29.03 -18.62
C ILE A 49 21.58 27.89 -17.80
N PHE A 50 20.85 28.20 -16.72
CA PHE A 50 20.24 27.21 -15.85
C PHE A 50 19.23 26.33 -16.61
N ASP A 51 18.33 26.94 -17.38
CA ASP A 51 17.34 26.22 -18.18
C ASP A 51 18.03 25.28 -19.19
N SER A 52 19.15 25.70 -19.75
CA SER A 52 19.97 24.86 -20.65
C SER A 52 20.66 23.70 -19.94
N ILE A 53 21.04 23.88 -18.66
CA ILE A 53 21.58 22.80 -17.81
C ILE A 53 20.47 21.78 -17.53
N VAL A 54 19.29 22.22 -17.10
CA VAL A 54 18.14 21.36 -16.81
C VAL A 54 17.73 20.57 -18.07
N LYS A 55 17.62 21.26 -19.21
CA LYS A 55 17.30 20.61 -20.49
C LYS A 55 18.30 19.50 -20.83
N ARG A 56 19.60 19.73 -20.64
CA ARG A 56 20.63 18.71 -20.88
C ARG A 56 20.50 17.52 -19.93
N MET A 57 20.09 17.74 -18.66
CA MET A 57 19.85 16.63 -17.74
C MET A 57 18.71 15.73 -18.23
N TYR A 58 17.61 16.30 -18.72
CA TYR A 58 16.53 15.52 -19.33
C TYR A 58 16.98 14.75 -20.58
N GLU A 59 17.81 15.38 -21.42
CA GLU A 59 18.38 14.72 -22.60
C GLU A 59 19.26 13.54 -22.21
N TYR A 60 20.11 13.68 -21.18
CA TYR A 60 20.92 12.57 -20.63
C TYR A 60 20.08 11.45 -20.02
N ASP A 61 19.05 11.78 -19.28
CA ASP A 61 18.16 10.79 -18.68
C ASP A 61 17.45 9.95 -19.75
N TYR A 62 16.90 10.61 -20.75
CA TYR A 62 16.27 9.99 -21.91
C TYR A 62 17.24 9.11 -22.72
N GLU A 63 18.46 9.59 -23.00
CA GLU A 63 19.48 8.82 -23.72
C GLU A 63 19.95 7.59 -22.91
N ASN A 64 20.09 7.72 -21.60
CA ASN A 64 20.42 6.63 -20.72
C ASN A 64 19.32 5.57 -20.68
N ALA A 65 18.06 5.96 -20.56
CA ALA A 65 16.93 5.01 -20.57
C ALA A 65 16.94 4.20 -21.89
N LYS A 66 17.07 4.85 -23.02
CA LYS A 66 17.22 4.19 -24.33
C LYS A 66 18.39 3.24 -24.42
N LYS A 67 19.54 3.66 -23.91
CA LYS A 67 20.78 2.85 -23.96
C LYS A 67 20.62 1.53 -23.21
N PHE A 68 19.84 1.50 -22.14
CA PHE A 68 19.59 0.30 -21.33
C PHE A 68 18.30 -0.41 -21.71
N ASP A 69 17.56 0.09 -22.71
CA ASP A 69 16.30 -0.47 -23.18
C ASP A 69 15.28 -0.60 -22.02
N VAL A 70 15.14 0.51 -21.26
CA VAL A 70 14.13 0.71 -20.23
C VAL A 70 13.21 1.85 -20.63
N PRO A 71 11.97 1.93 -20.10
CA PRO A 71 11.02 2.98 -20.46
C PRO A 71 11.58 4.40 -20.26
N GLU A 72 11.39 5.29 -21.24
CA GLU A 72 11.86 6.67 -21.20
C GLU A 72 10.81 7.66 -20.67
N ASP A 73 9.58 7.22 -20.43
CA ASP A 73 8.46 8.04 -19.96
C ASP A 73 7.68 7.28 -18.87
N VAL A 74 6.69 7.92 -18.26
CA VAL A 74 5.86 7.37 -17.19
C VAL A 74 5.02 6.18 -17.66
N PHE A 75 4.60 5.35 -16.71
CA PHE A 75 3.84 4.12 -16.99
C PHE A 75 2.59 4.35 -17.84
N GLU A 76 1.85 5.44 -17.58
CA GLU A 76 0.62 5.78 -18.30
C GLU A 76 0.84 5.96 -19.80
N ASN A 77 2.02 6.41 -20.20
CA ASN A 77 2.38 6.65 -21.60
C ASN A 77 2.98 5.40 -22.29
N MET A 78 3.61 4.51 -21.53
CA MET A 78 4.38 3.35 -22.05
C MET A 78 4.10 2.04 -21.29
N PRO A 79 2.85 1.63 -21.04
CA PRO A 79 2.56 0.48 -20.19
C PRO A 79 3.12 -0.85 -20.74
N ASP A 80 3.20 -1.02 -22.05
CA ASP A 80 3.73 -2.22 -22.66
C ASP A 80 5.25 -2.36 -22.52
N GLU A 81 5.98 -1.26 -22.57
CA GLU A 81 7.42 -1.22 -22.34
C GLU A 81 7.75 -1.58 -20.88
N TYR A 82 6.99 -1.07 -19.91
CA TYR A 82 7.14 -1.44 -18.50
C TYR A 82 6.93 -2.94 -18.28
N ARG A 83 5.92 -3.53 -18.92
CA ARG A 83 5.65 -4.98 -18.84
C ARG A 83 6.76 -5.82 -19.45
N LYS A 84 7.35 -5.38 -20.56
CA LYS A 84 8.40 -6.12 -21.29
C LYS A 84 9.79 -5.96 -20.71
N THR A 85 10.06 -4.90 -19.93
CA THR A 85 11.40 -4.62 -19.40
C THR A 85 11.83 -5.72 -18.42
N GLU A 86 12.93 -6.40 -18.72
CA GLU A 86 13.49 -7.47 -17.89
C GLU A 86 14.19 -6.91 -16.65
N ILE A 87 14.21 -7.66 -15.55
CA ILE A 87 14.81 -7.22 -14.27
C ILE A 87 16.32 -6.96 -14.41
N GLU A 88 16.99 -7.69 -15.29
CA GLU A 88 18.40 -7.52 -15.60
C GLU A 88 18.69 -6.15 -16.23
N LYS A 89 17.77 -5.64 -17.07
CA LYS A 89 17.87 -4.28 -17.65
C LYS A 89 17.67 -3.21 -16.58
N ILE A 90 16.67 -3.39 -15.70
CA ILE A 90 16.44 -2.51 -14.56
C ILE A 90 17.70 -2.44 -13.68
N SER A 91 18.28 -3.59 -13.38
CA SER A 91 19.51 -3.71 -12.58
C SER A 91 20.69 -3.00 -13.22
N ALA A 92 20.93 -3.23 -14.51
CA ALA A 92 22.01 -2.61 -15.26
C ALA A 92 21.82 -1.07 -15.35
N TYR A 93 20.59 -0.63 -15.59
CA TYR A 93 20.23 0.78 -15.60
C TYR A 93 20.45 1.45 -14.24
N THR A 94 19.97 0.84 -13.16
CA THR A 94 20.15 1.38 -11.81
C THR A 94 21.61 1.51 -11.41
N PHE A 95 22.44 0.51 -11.73
CA PHE A 95 23.88 0.58 -11.51
C PHE A 95 24.55 1.67 -12.35
N ALA A 96 24.15 1.82 -13.62
CA ALA A 96 24.64 2.88 -14.49
C ALA A 96 24.22 4.28 -14.00
N GLN A 97 23.01 4.43 -13.46
CA GLN A 97 22.55 5.67 -12.82
C GLN A 97 23.40 6.02 -11.59
N PHE A 98 23.74 5.03 -10.75
CA PHE A 98 24.67 5.24 -9.64
C PHE A 98 26.02 5.81 -10.12
N LEU A 99 26.61 5.20 -11.15
CA LEU A 99 27.90 5.67 -11.72
C LEU A 99 27.75 7.06 -12.34
N PHE A 100 26.65 7.33 -13.03
CA PHE A 100 26.35 8.64 -13.62
C PHE A 100 26.30 9.71 -12.55
N TRP A 101 25.51 9.53 -11.50
CA TRP A 101 25.38 10.50 -10.41
C TRP A 101 26.63 10.70 -9.58
N THR A 102 27.56 9.73 -9.56
CA THR A 102 28.73 9.77 -8.69
C THR A 102 30.05 10.06 -9.45
N ALA A 103 30.18 9.65 -10.70
CA ALA A 103 31.41 9.74 -11.47
C ALA A 103 31.35 10.74 -12.63
N ASP A 104 30.18 10.94 -13.26
CA ASP A 104 30.05 11.95 -14.30
C ASP A 104 30.08 13.36 -13.68
N SER A 105 30.92 14.24 -14.25
CA SER A 105 31.13 15.59 -13.70
C SER A 105 29.92 16.50 -13.87
N PHE A 106 29.14 16.33 -14.95
CA PHE A 106 27.94 17.13 -15.17
C PHE A 106 26.81 16.72 -14.22
N ALA A 107 26.52 15.44 -14.16
CA ALA A 107 25.48 14.90 -13.27
C ALA A 107 25.79 15.16 -11.78
N SER A 108 27.03 14.91 -11.32
CA SER A 108 27.40 15.14 -9.93
C SER A 108 27.33 16.62 -9.54
N ASN A 109 27.74 17.54 -10.44
CA ASN A 109 27.60 18.97 -10.18
C ASN A 109 26.14 19.43 -10.21
N PHE A 110 25.31 18.88 -11.09
CA PHE A 110 23.88 19.17 -11.12
C PHE A 110 23.23 18.75 -9.80
N ARG A 111 23.48 17.54 -9.33
CA ARG A 111 23.01 17.05 -8.02
C ARG A 111 23.46 17.95 -6.86
N LYS A 112 24.74 18.34 -6.82
CA LYS A 112 25.30 19.21 -5.77
C LYS A 112 24.64 20.58 -5.76
N MET A 113 24.46 21.18 -6.93
CA MET A 113 23.74 22.45 -7.07
C MET A 113 22.33 22.36 -6.50
N LEU A 114 21.57 21.32 -6.85
CA LEU A 114 20.23 21.12 -6.32
C LEU A 114 20.25 20.90 -4.81
N SER A 115 21.20 20.11 -4.28
CA SER A 115 21.34 19.84 -2.84
C SER A 115 21.56 21.10 -1.99
N ILE A 116 22.29 22.08 -2.52
CA ILE A 116 22.55 23.37 -1.84
C ILE A 116 21.30 24.25 -1.82
N GLU A 117 20.54 24.27 -2.91
CA GLU A 117 19.46 25.24 -3.13
C GLU A 117 18.07 24.73 -2.75
N ARG A 118 17.86 23.41 -2.69
CA ARG A 118 16.54 22.80 -2.50
C ARG A 118 15.75 23.32 -1.30
N TRP A 119 16.42 23.66 -0.21
CA TRP A 119 15.77 24.12 1.01
C TRP A 119 15.31 25.58 0.96
N LYS A 120 15.74 26.33 -0.06
CA LYS A 120 15.44 27.76 -0.21
C LYS A 120 14.66 28.06 -1.47
N ASN A 121 14.62 27.13 -2.43
CA ASN A 121 14.03 27.32 -3.74
C ASN A 121 13.15 26.13 -4.12
N ALA A 122 11.84 26.36 -4.22
CA ALA A 122 10.85 25.32 -4.52
C ALA A 122 11.04 24.65 -5.88
N GLU A 123 11.56 25.37 -6.89
CA GLU A 123 11.87 24.78 -8.20
C GLU A 123 13.05 23.82 -8.10
N MET A 124 14.10 24.18 -7.35
CA MET A 124 15.25 23.30 -7.12
C MET A 124 14.86 22.08 -6.31
N GLU A 125 13.95 22.22 -5.34
CA GLU A 125 13.40 21.08 -4.62
C GLU A 125 12.60 20.17 -5.55
N ALA A 126 11.74 20.70 -6.40
CA ALA A 126 10.98 19.92 -7.37
C ALA A 126 11.90 19.14 -8.32
N LEU A 127 12.95 19.77 -8.85
CA LEU A 127 13.95 19.10 -9.69
C LEU A 127 14.72 18.03 -8.92
N TYR A 128 15.09 18.31 -7.67
CA TYR A 128 15.76 17.32 -6.82
C TYR A 128 14.90 16.08 -6.60
N GLN A 129 13.63 16.27 -6.27
CA GLN A 129 12.69 15.17 -6.10
C GLN A 129 12.48 14.40 -7.41
N GLN A 130 12.36 15.09 -8.52
CA GLN A 130 12.17 14.46 -9.82
C GLN A 130 13.35 13.60 -10.26
N PHE A 131 14.59 14.05 -10.08
CA PHE A 131 15.77 13.32 -10.56
C PHE A 131 16.35 12.33 -9.54
N LEU A 132 16.15 12.55 -8.23
CA LEU A 132 16.84 11.79 -7.18
C LEU A 132 15.92 11.24 -6.09
N GLY A 133 14.76 11.83 -5.88
CA GLY A 133 13.85 11.46 -4.80
C GLY A 133 12.63 10.67 -5.27
N THR A 134 11.47 11.32 -5.23
CA THR A 134 10.17 10.69 -5.53
C THR A 134 10.04 10.19 -6.97
N GLY A 135 10.69 10.83 -7.95
CA GLY A 135 10.67 10.41 -9.35
C GLY A 135 11.24 9.00 -9.55
N PRO A 136 12.52 8.74 -9.22
CA PRO A 136 13.10 7.41 -9.32
C PRO A 136 12.37 6.37 -8.47
N MET A 137 11.83 6.76 -7.30
CA MET A 137 11.02 5.88 -6.46
C MET A 137 9.74 5.42 -7.17
N ALA A 138 8.99 6.36 -7.76
CA ALA A 138 7.77 6.05 -8.50
C ALA A 138 8.06 5.18 -9.72
N TYR A 139 9.06 5.56 -10.53
CA TYR A 139 9.51 4.81 -11.69
C TYR A 139 9.88 3.36 -11.34
N THR A 140 10.65 3.18 -10.27
CA THR A 140 11.04 1.85 -9.78
C THR A 140 9.83 1.05 -9.29
N ALA A 141 8.89 1.70 -8.59
CA ALA A 141 7.66 1.04 -8.12
C ALA A 141 6.80 0.54 -9.29
N ASP A 142 6.67 1.33 -10.35
CA ASP A 142 5.93 0.94 -11.55
C ASP A 142 6.61 -0.23 -12.29
N LEU A 143 7.93 -0.20 -12.43
CA LEU A 143 8.68 -1.32 -13.00
C LEU A 143 8.53 -2.60 -12.18
N LEU A 144 8.66 -2.51 -10.86
CA LEU A 144 8.55 -3.68 -9.97
C LEU A 144 7.12 -4.22 -9.87
N ARG A 145 6.09 -3.37 -9.94
CA ARG A 145 4.69 -3.79 -9.98
C ARG A 145 4.43 -4.79 -11.12
N GLU A 146 5.00 -4.54 -12.29
CA GLU A 146 4.88 -5.43 -13.45
C GLU A 146 5.70 -6.74 -13.31
N LYS A 147 6.65 -6.80 -12.36
CA LYS A 147 7.50 -7.99 -12.10
C LYS A 147 7.00 -8.82 -10.91
N LEU A 148 6.35 -8.18 -9.97
CA LEU A 148 5.76 -8.80 -8.79
C LEU A 148 4.30 -9.17 -9.11
N CYS A 149 4.10 -10.35 -9.72
CA CYS A 149 2.77 -10.81 -10.12
C CYS A 149 1.76 -10.75 -8.98
N GLY A 150 0.70 -9.94 -9.15
CA GLY A 150 -0.40 -9.85 -8.19
C GLY A 150 -0.14 -8.94 -6.98
N CYS A 151 0.98 -8.20 -6.94
CA CYS A 151 1.26 -7.28 -5.84
C CYS A 151 0.36 -6.01 -5.91
N SER A 152 0.01 -5.50 -4.74
CA SER A 152 -0.66 -4.21 -4.59
C SER A 152 0.30 -3.04 -4.89
N GLU A 153 -0.26 -1.85 -5.10
CA GLU A 153 0.53 -0.62 -5.25
C GLU A 153 1.40 -0.35 -4.00
N ALA A 154 0.91 -0.65 -2.80
CA ALA A 154 1.66 -0.49 -1.56
C ALA A 154 2.87 -1.43 -1.50
N GLU A 155 2.73 -2.66 -1.97
CA GLU A 155 3.82 -3.65 -2.03
C GLU A 155 4.87 -3.27 -3.05
N SER A 156 4.48 -2.83 -4.23
CA SER A 156 5.44 -2.34 -5.24
C SER A 156 6.22 -1.12 -4.75
N ARG A 157 5.55 -0.19 -4.05
CA ARG A 157 6.21 0.97 -3.41
C ARG A 157 7.19 0.55 -2.31
N ARG A 158 6.83 -0.45 -1.48
CA ARG A 158 7.73 -1.00 -0.45
C ARG A 158 8.95 -1.66 -1.09
N ALA A 159 8.76 -2.48 -2.11
CA ALA A 159 9.86 -3.11 -2.85
C ALA A 159 10.76 -2.06 -3.52
N ALA A 160 10.19 -1.00 -4.10
CA ALA A 160 10.94 0.11 -4.68
C ALA A 160 11.77 0.85 -3.63
N LEU A 161 11.22 1.07 -2.44
CA LEU A 161 11.95 1.67 -1.32
C LEU A 161 13.14 0.79 -0.90
N GLU A 162 12.92 -0.50 -0.74
CA GLU A 162 13.96 -1.48 -0.39
C GLU A 162 15.06 -1.55 -1.45
N PHE A 163 14.70 -1.47 -2.73
CA PHE A 163 15.63 -1.48 -3.85
C PHE A 163 16.41 -0.17 -4.01
N TYR A 164 15.73 0.97 -3.99
CA TYR A 164 16.33 2.26 -4.37
C TYR A 164 16.95 3.03 -3.19
N ALA A 165 16.42 2.93 -1.97
CA ALA A 165 16.91 3.73 -0.86
C ALA A 165 18.40 3.51 -0.53
N PRO A 166 18.96 2.29 -0.54
CA PRO A 166 20.39 2.08 -0.38
C PRO A 166 21.22 2.72 -1.50
N VAL A 167 20.73 2.66 -2.75
CA VAL A 167 21.41 3.28 -3.90
C VAL A 167 21.46 4.80 -3.73
N TYR A 168 20.33 5.42 -3.36
CA TYR A 168 20.24 6.85 -3.09
C TYR A 168 21.18 7.28 -1.97
N MET A 169 21.21 6.55 -0.86
CA MET A 169 22.10 6.84 0.27
C MET A 169 23.58 6.75 -0.14
N LEU A 170 23.94 5.75 -0.95
CA LEU A 170 25.32 5.57 -1.42
C LEU A 170 25.73 6.64 -2.46
N ILE A 171 24.79 7.19 -3.23
CA ILE A 171 25.02 8.37 -4.07
C ILE A 171 25.42 9.56 -3.19
N ASP A 172 24.69 9.83 -2.12
CA ASP A 172 24.99 10.96 -1.21
C ASP A 172 26.35 10.76 -0.51
N LEU A 173 26.60 9.57 0.04
CA LEU A 173 27.86 9.22 0.68
C LEU A 173 29.07 9.32 -0.26
N SER A 174 28.87 9.21 -1.58
CA SER A 174 29.96 9.28 -2.57
C SER A 174 30.72 10.60 -2.57
N ASP A 175 30.12 11.67 -2.05
CA ASP A 175 30.80 12.99 -1.94
C ASP A 175 31.79 13.07 -0.78
N ALA A 176 31.65 12.19 0.22
CA ALA A 176 32.54 12.15 1.38
C ALA A 176 33.78 11.29 1.18
N VAL A 177 33.87 10.53 0.07
CA VAL A 177 34.97 9.59 -0.18
C VAL A 177 35.71 9.89 -1.49
N THR A 178 37.02 9.68 -1.47
CA THR A 178 37.87 9.86 -2.66
C THR A 178 37.84 8.62 -3.58
N ASP A 179 37.93 7.43 -2.99
CA ASP A 179 37.80 6.17 -3.73
C ASP A 179 36.36 5.66 -3.65
N LYS A 180 35.66 5.65 -4.77
CA LYS A 180 34.25 5.26 -4.90
C LYS A 180 34.08 3.77 -5.25
N SER A 181 35.18 3.02 -5.40
CA SER A 181 35.12 1.61 -5.84
C SER A 181 34.37 0.73 -4.84
N ALA A 182 34.59 0.95 -3.53
CA ALA A 182 33.89 0.23 -2.48
C ALA A 182 32.37 0.50 -2.49
N LEU A 183 31.96 1.77 -2.73
CA LEU A 183 30.54 2.11 -2.84
C LEU A 183 29.90 1.50 -4.09
N ALA A 184 30.61 1.50 -5.23
CA ALA A 184 30.13 0.84 -6.45
C ALA A 184 29.99 -0.67 -6.23
N GLY A 185 30.94 -1.30 -5.52
CA GLY A 185 30.84 -2.71 -5.12
C GLY A 185 29.63 -2.99 -4.23
N ALA A 186 29.36 -2.12 -3.26
CA ALA A 186 28.21 -2.25 -2.37
C ALA A 186 26.87 -2.11 -3.11
N VAL A 187 26.75 -1.13 -4.04
CA VAL A 187 25.54 -0.98 -4.87
C VAL A 187 25.34 -2.22 -5.74
N LYS A 188 26.39 -2.70 -6.38
CA LYS A 188 26.30 -3.90 -7.23
C LYS A 188 25.83 -5.11 -6.43
N ALA A 189 26.44 -5.36 -5.28
CA ALA A 189 26.07 -6.47 -4.39
C ALA A 189 24.61 -6.34 -3.90
N HIS A 190 24.15 -5.13 -3.56
CA HIS A 190 22.77 -4.88 -3.16
C HIS A 190 21.78 -5.20 -4.30
N ILE A 191 22.06 -4.73 -5.52
CA ILE A 191 21.22 -5.01 -6.69
C ILE A 191 21.17 -6.50 -6.98
N GLU A 192 22.32 -7.19 -6.97
CA GLU A 192 22.41 -8.64 -7.21
C GLU A 192 21.63 -9.44 -6.14
N ASP A 193 21.72 -9.04 -4.87
CA ASP A 193 20.97 -9.68 -3.78
C ASP A 193 19.46 -9.47 -3.94
N PHE A 194 19.02 -8.25 -4.28
CA PHE A 194 17.62 -7.96 -4.53
C PHE A 194 17.05 -8.79 -5.69
N VAL A 195 17.78 -8.87 -6.82
CA VAL A 195 17.35 -9.66 -7.99
C VAL A 195 17.31 -11.15 -7.66
N ARG A 196 18.28 -11.66 -6.92
CA ARG A 196 18.28 -13.04 -6.43
C ARG A 196 17.02 -13.32 -5.60
N LYS A 197 16.71 -12.48 -4.62
CA LYS A 197 15.51 -12.59 -3.78
C LYS A 197 14.22 -12.54 -4.60
N LEU A 198 14.19 -11.70 -5.64
CA LEU A 198 13.07 -11.62 -6.56
C LEU A 198 12.87 -12.94 -7.32
N HIS A 199 13.95 -13.52 -7.87
CA HIS A 199 13.90 -14.81 -8.60
C HIS A 199 13.58 -15.99 -7.67
N GLU A 200 14.06 -15.99 -6.43
CA GLU A 200 13.74 -17.00 -5.42
C GLU A 200 12.31 -16.87 -4.91
N GLY A 201 11.60 -15.82 -5.36
CA GLY A 201 10.22 -15.54 -4.98
C GLY A 201 10.08 -15.09 -3.51
N GLU A 202 11.15 -14.58 -2.90
CA GLU A 202 11.07 -14.06 -1.53
C GLU A 202 10.11 -12.86 -1.41
N TYR A 203 9.97 -12.09 -2.48
CA TYR A 203 8.98 -11.00 -2.57
C TYR A 203 7.57 -11.51 -2.88
N SER A 204 7.44 -12.67 -3.53
CA SER A 204 6.16 -13.35 -3.74
C SER A 204 5.84 -14.37 -2.63
N LYS A 205 6.85 -14.88 -1.92
CA LYS A 205 6.70 -15.84 -0.83
C LYS A 205 6.45 -15.19 0.53
N LYS A 206 7.01 -13.99 0.80
CA LYS A 206 6.73 -13.27 2.06
C LYS A 206 5.29 -12.78 2.16
N ASP A 207 4.63 -12.55 1.01
CA ASP A 207 3.21 -12.18 0.98
C ASP A 207 2.29 -13.40 0.81
N ASN A 208 2.83 -14.63 0.57
CA ASN A 208 2.04 -15.87 0.52
C ASN A 208 2.06 -16.67 1.83
N GLU A 209 2.93 -16.39 2.79
CA GLU A 209 2.75 -16.80 4.18
C GLU A 209 2.25 -15.61 4.98
N ILE A 210 0.97 -15.28 4.81
CA ILE A 210 0.32 -14.34 5.72
C ILE A 210 0.45 -14.94 7.11
N SER A 211 1.20 -14.28 7.96
CA SER A 211 1.38 -14.72 9.34
C SER A 211 0.26 -14.11 10.19
N TYR A 212 -0.44 -14.97 10.90
CA TYR A 212 -1.49 -14.58 11.85
C TYR A 212 -1.00 -14.91 13.27
N PRO A 213 0.02 -14.19 13.80
CA PRO A 213 0.64 -14.52 15.09
C PRO A 213 -0.33 -14.42 16.26
N LYS A 214 -1.33 -13.54 16.18
CA LYS A 214 -2.38 -13.40 17.20
C LYS A 214 -3.44 -14.49 17.03
N ALA A 215 -4.05 -14.62 15.86
CA ALA A 215 -5.09 -15.62 15.60
C ALA A 215 -4.59 -17.06 15.79
N SER A 216 -3.31 -17.32 15.52
CA SER A 216 -2.69 -18.64 15.75
C SER A 216 -2.78 -19.11 17.21
N GLN A 217 -2.86 -18.20 18.17
CA GLN A 217 -2.98 -18.54 19.60
C GLN A 217 -4.38 -19.02 19.98
N TYR A 218 -5.37 -18.84 19.11
CA TYR A 218 -6.77 -19.20 19.31
C TYR A 218 -7.19 -20.46 18.54
N GLN A 219 -6.26 -21.17 17.92
CA GLN A 219 -6.54 -22.38 17.12
C GLN A 219 -6.64 -23.65 17.97
N THR A 220 -7.26 -23.56 19.15
CA THR A 220 -7.57 -24.76 19.93
C THR A 220 -8.84 -25.42 19.39
N PRO A 221 -8.99 -26.78 19.51
CA PRO A 221 -10.17 -27.46 19.02
C PRO A 221 -11.50 -26.95 19.62
N GLU A 222 -11.47 -26.45 20.86
CA GLU A 222 -12.61 -25.88 21.54
C GLU A 222 -13.05 -24.54 20.93
N LEU A 223 -12.11 -23.66 20.63
CA LEU A 223 -12.39 -22.34 20.04
C LEU A 223 -12.74 -22.46 18.55
N MET A 224 -12.06 -23.35 17.83
CA MET A 224 -12.35 -23.59 16.41
C MET A 224 -13.73 -24.18 16.14
N LYS A 225 -14.36 -24.82 17.12
CA LYS A 225 -15.78 -25.25 17.03
C LYS A 225 -16.76 -24.09 17.09
N LEU A 226 -16.34 -22.92 17.52
CA LEU A 226 -17.19 -21.72 17.61
C LEU A 226 -17.26 -20.93 16.31
N ILE A 227 -16.39 -21.19 15.33
CA ILE A 227 -16.47 -20.53 14.03
C ILE A 227 -17.68 -21.06 13.25
N MET A 228 -18.36 -20.15 12.55
CA MET A 228 -19.58 -20.44 11.79
C MET A 228 -19.43 -20.16 10.29
N GLY A 229 -18.19 -20.01 9.85
CA GLY A 229 -17.76 -19.70 8.49
C GLY A 229 -16.24 -19.68 8.40
N PRO A 230 -15.66 -19.20 7.31
CA PRO A 230 -14.22 -19.00 7.15
C PRO A 230 -13.62 -18.29 8.35
N ASN A 231 -12.40 -18.68 8.75
CA ASN A 231 -11.83 -18.29 10.04
C ASN A 231 -11.90 -16.78 10.31
N PRO A 232 -12.81 -16.32 11.20
CA PRO A 232 -13.04 -14.90 11.42
C PRO A 232 -11.88 -14.19 12.12
N LEU A 233 -11.05 -14.93 12.89
CA LEU A 233 -9.92 -14.32 13.61
C LEU A 233 -8.79 -13.96 12.67
N LYS A 234 -8.53 -14.76 11.63
CA LYS A 234 -7.55 -14.41 10.60
C LYS A 234 -8.03 -13.24 9.73
N LEU A 235 -9.34 -13.21 9.40
CA LEU A 235 -9.96 -12.05 8.75
C LEU A 235 -9.80 -10.80 9.60
N GLU A 236 -10.08 -10.89 10.88
CA GLU A 236 -10.01 -9.76 11.81
C GLU A 236 -8.56 -9.28 12.03
N GLU A 237 -7.59 -10.21 12.14
CA GLU A 237 -6.18 -9.85 12.27
C GLU A 237 -5.67 -9.09 11.03
N GLU A 238 -6.02 -9.54 9.81
CA GLU A 238 -5.71 -8.80 8.59
C GLU A 238 -6.42 -7.45 8.54
N LEU A 239 -7.71 -7.42 8.85
CA LEU A 239 -8.53 -6.20 8.85
C LEU A 239 -8.00 -5.13 9.80
N LEU A 240 -7.43 -5.53 10.93
CA LEU A 240 -6.89 -4.65 11.97
C LEU A 240 -5.36 -4.52 11.93
N GLU A 241 -4.68 -5.02 10.90
CA GLU A 241 -3.20 -5.01 10.80
C GLU A 241 -2.60 -3.60 11.01
N ASN A 242 -3.21 -2.59 10.41
CA ASN A 242 -2.75 -1.20 10.48
C ASN A 242 -3.80 -0.28 11.14
N HIS A 243 -4.55 -0.80 12.13
CA HIS A 243 -5.58 -0.01 12.78
C HIS A 243 -5.04 1.18 13.57
N LEU A 244 -5.84 2.24 13.65
CA LEU A 244 -5.54 3.47 14.40
C LEU A 244 -6.39 3.59 15.67
N ILE A 245 -7.04 2.51 16.10
CA ILE A 245 -7.91 2.49 17.27
C ILE A 245 -7.03 2.39 18.52
N PRO A 246 -7.11 3.31 19.49
CA PRO A 246 -6.32 3.23 20.72
C PRO A 246 -6.84 2.13 21.66
N ALA A 247 -5.96 1.58 22.48
CA ALA A 247 -6.36 0.69 23.56
C ALA A 247 -7.35 1.39 24.51
N GLY A 248 -8.35 0.64 25.00
CA GLY A 248 -9.44 1.16 25.81
C GLY A 248 -10.56 1.87 25.02
N ALA A 249 -10.44 2.01 23.70
CA ALA A 249 -11.50 2.53 22.85
C ALA A 249 -12.78 1.68 22.93
N LYS A 250 -13.94 2.31 22.83
CA LYS A 250 -15.23 1.62 22.74
C LYS A 250 -15.45 1.14 21.33
N VAL A 251 -15.42 -0.18 21.13
CA VAL A 251 -15.60 -0.83 19.83
C VAL A 251 -16.88 -1.65 19.83
N CYS A 252 -17.71 -1.48 18.81
CA CYS A 252 -18.83 -2.38 18.55
C CYS A 252 -18.35 -3.52 17.65
N ASP A 253 -18.50 -4.77 18.12
CA ASP A 253 -18.42 -5.95 17.26
C ASP A 253 -19.83 -6.23 16.73
N LEU A 254 -20.06 -5.87 15.48
CA LEU A 254 -21.41 -5.87 14.88
C LEU A 254 -21.65 -7.18 14.13
N GLY A 255 -22.55 -7.99 14.66
CA GLY A 255 -22.78 -9.37 14.24
C GLY A 255 -21.77 -10.33 14.86
N SER A 256 -21.54 -10.19 16.16
CA SER A 256 -20.49 -10.90 16.92
C SER A 256 -20.71 -12.41 17.08
N GLY A 257 -21.91 -12.92 16.80
CA GLY A 257 -22.26 -14.32 16.99
C GLY A 257 -21.96 -14.80 18.42
N THR A 258 -21.19 -15.85 18.57
CA THR A 258 -20.74 -16.38 19.87
C THR A 258 -19.74 -15.47 20.59
N GLY A 259 -19.25 -14.41 19.94
CA GLY A 259 -18.33 -13.43 20.50
C GLY A 259 -16.85 -13.84 20.45
N LEU A 260 -16.46 -14.76 19.58
CA LEU A 260 -15.07 -15.18 19.44
C LEU A 260 -14.20 -14.01 18.93
N THR A 261 -14.65 -13.25 17.95
CA THR A 261 -14.05 -12.00 17.46
C THR A 261 -13.97 -10.95 18.57
N SER A 262 -15.04 -10.80 19.34
CA SER A 262 -15.06 -9.87 20.47
C SER A 262 -14.00 -10.19 21.53
N VAL A 263 -13.82 -11.47 21.86
CA VAL A 263 -12.75 -11.95 22.78
C VAL A 263 -11.38 -11.62 22.22
N PHE A 264 -11.18 -11.85 20.92
CA PHE A 264 -9.93 -11.58 20.24
C PHE A 264 -9.58 -10.07 20.28
N MET A 265 -10.53 -9.20 19.93
CA MET A 265 -10.33 -7.75 20.02
C MET A 265 -10.01 -7.28 21.43
N ALA A 266 -10.72 -7.79 22.44
CA ALA A 266 -10.51 -7.38 23.83
C ALA A 266 -9.12 -7.80 24.34
N LYS A 267 -8.64 -9.00 23.97
CA LYS A 267 -7.35 -9.53 24.45
C LYS A 267 -6.15 -8.98 23.66
N GLU A 268 -6.24 -8.99 22.34
CA GLU A 268 -5.08 -8.71 21.48
C GLU A 268 -4.87 -7.21 21.22
N TYR A 269 -5.95 -6.42 21.30
CA TYR A 269 -5.90 -4.98 21.03
C TYR A 269 -6.29 -4.11 22.24
N GLY A 270 -6.78 -4.75 23.32
CA GLY A 270 -7.14 -4.05 24.54
C GLY A 270 -8.35 -3.12 24.39
N PHE A 271 -9.27 -3.41 23.47
CA PHE A 271 -10.48 -2.61 23.26
C PHE A 271 -11.52 -2.93 24.33
N LYS A 272 -12.39 -1.94 24.62
CA LYS A 272 -13.63 -2.18 25.34
C LYS A 272 -14.69 -2.54 24.32
N VAL A 273 -15.04 -3.85 24.25
CA VAL A 273 -15.87 -4.40 23.18
C VAL A 273 -17.33 -4.51 23.60
N TYR A 274 -18.23 -4.09 22.74
CA TYR A 274 -19.67 -4.28 22.80
C TYR A 274 -20.05 -5.32 21.74
N ALA A 275 -20.23 -6.55 22.15
CA ALA A 275 -20.54 -7.68 21.28
C ALA A 275 -22.04 -7.67 20.94
N ALA A 276 -22.37 -7.04 19.82
CA ALA A 276 -23.75 -6.81 19.41
C ALA A 276 -24.18 -7.88 18.38
N ASP A 277 -25.19 -8.67 18.75
CA ASP A 277 -25.72 -9.74 17.90
C ASP A 277 -27.23 -9.93 18.08
N LEU A 278 -27.92 -10.32 16.99
CA LEU A 278 -29.36 -10.55 16.98
C LEU A 278 -29.75 -11.95 17.48
N TRP A 279 -28.94 -12.94 17.18
CA TRP A 279 -29.27 -14.36 17.35
C TRP A 279 -28.67 -14.97 18.58
N SER A 280 -27.49 -14.55 19.00
CA SER A 280 -26.80 -15.09 20.17
C SER A 280 -27.51 -14.77 21.48
N ASP A 281 -27.33 -15.62 22.48
CA ASP A 281 -27.81 -15.38 23.84
C ASP A 281 -26.73 -14.60 24.63
N PRO A 282 -27.03 -13.38 25.10
CA PRO A 282 -26.08 -12.58 25.88
C PRO A 282 -25.55 -13.26 27.14
N GLU A 283 -26.37 -14.10 27.81
CA GLU A 283 -25.94 -14.80 29.02
C GLU A 283 -24.95 -15.94 28.71
N GLU A 284 -25.16 -16.63 27.58
CA GLU A 284 -24.19 -17.65 27.12
C GLU A 284 -22.87 -16.96 26.67
N ASN A 285 -22.95 -15.86 25.94
CA ASN A 285 -21.78 -15.08 25.56
C ASN A 285 -21.04 -14.58 26.82
N ARG A 286 -21.75 -14.08 27.86
CA ARG A 286 -21.11 -13.64 29.11
C ARG A 286 -20.37 -14.76 29.81
N LYS A 287 -20.93 -15.98 29.84
CA LYS A 287 -20.26 -17.16 30.39
C LYS A 287 -19.00 -17.49 29.59
N PHE A 288 -19.09 -17.43 28.27
CA PHE A 288 -17.95 -17.65 27.41
C PHE A 288 -16.87 -16.62 27.67
N PHE A 289 -17.18 -15.33 27.71
CA PHE A 289 -16.24 -14.24 28.00
C PHE A 289 -15.55 -14.42 29.37
N ALA A 290 -16.32 -14.74 30.38
CA ALA A 290 -15.78 -15.04 31.72
C ALA A 290 -14.84 -16.27 31.71
N SER A 291 -15.16 -17.32 30.95
CA SER A 291 -14.27 -18.47 30.77
C SER A 291 -12.95 -18.12 30.08
N GLN A 292 -12.95 -17.06 29.28
CA GLN A 292 -11.77 -16.51 28.63
C GLN A 292 -11.00 -15.50 29.51
N GLY A 293 -11.44 -15.29 30.77
CA GLY A 293 -10.80 -14.39 31.73
C GLY A 293 -11.11 -12.91 31.51
N LEU A 294 -12.21 -12.61 30.80
CA LEU A 294 -12.66 -11.24 30.52
C LEU A 294 -13.84 -10.85 31.41
N SER A 295 -13.83 -9.61 31.90
CA SER A 295 -14.91 -9.03 32.72
C SER A 295 -15.83 -8.13 31.88
N ASP A 296 -17.01 -7.80 32.45
CA ASP A 296 -17.98 -6.87 31.85
C ASP A 296 -17.39 -5.45 31.64
N GLU A 297 -16.27 -5.11 32.27
CA GLU A 297 -15.57 -3.85 32.00
C GLU A 297 -14.82 -3.86 30.66
N GLN A 298 -14.41 -5.04 30.19
CA GLN A 298 -13.64 -5.24 28.97
C GLN A 298 -14.53 -5.62 27.78
N ILE A 299 -15.58 -6.44 28.03
CA ILE A 299 -16.44 -6.96 26.99
C ILE A 299 -17.88 -7.13 27.49
N LEU A 300 -18.83 -6.61 26.71
CA LEU A 300 -20.26 -6.63 27.05
C LEU A 300 -21.07 -7.26 25.92
N PRO A 301 -21.75 -8.38 26.15
CA PRO A 301 -22.69 -8.92 25.17
C PRO A 301 -23.98 -8.08 25.14
N VAL A 302 -24.46 -7.76 23.95
CA VAL A 302 -25.64 -6.93 23.72
C VAL A 302 -26.55 -7.59 22.70
N LYS A 303 -27.78 -7.93 23.09
CA LYS A 303 -28.81 -8.38 22.15
C LYS A 303 -29.26 -7.18 21.31
N ALA A 304 -28.92 -7.16 20.03
CA ALA A 304 -29.21 -6.02 19.17
C ALA A 304 -29.48 -6.44 17.72
N ASP A 305 -30.48 -5.80 17.13
CA ASP A 305 -30.67 -5.80 15.69
C ASP A 305 -29.74 -4.72 15.09
N ALA A 306 -28.91 -5.10 14.11
CA ALA A 306 -27.99 -4.20 13.43
C ALA A 306 -28.72 -2.97 12.79
N THR A 307 -30.00 -3.12 12.45
CA THR A 307 -30.83 -2.06 11.89
C THR A 307 -31.44 -1.12 12.92
N ALA A 308 -31.33 -1.47 14.22
CA ALA A 308 -31.93 -0.72 15.34
C ALA A 308 -31.06 -0.82 16.61
N LEU A 309 -29.82 -0.36 16.51
CA LEU A 309 -28.82 -0.44 17.58
C LEU A 309 -29.26 0.33 18.84
N PRO A 310 -29.19 -0.29 20.04
CA PRO A 310 -29.68 0.31 21.30
C PRO A 310 -28.61 1.18 21.99
N PHE A 311 -27.91 2.01 21.25
CA PHE A 311 -26.85 2.85 21.78
C PHE A 311 -27.18 4.34 21.59
N GLU A 312 -26.46 5.19 22.33
CA GLU A 312 -26.51 6.62 22.14
C GLU A 312 -25.76 7.01 20.86
N LYS A 313 -26.12 8.17 20.28
CA LYS A 313 -25.39 8.70 19.13
C LYS A 313 -23.94 9.00 19.53
N GLU A 314 -23.02 8.81 18.58
CA GLU A 314 -21.59 9.07 18.76
C GLU A 314 -20.99 8.31 19.97
N PHE A 315 -21.43 7.08 20.19
CA PHE A 315 -21.00 6.28 21.32
C PHE A 315 -19.68 5.53 21.06
N PHE A 316 -19.46 5.04 19.81
CA PHE A 316 -18.33 4.21 19.46
C PHE A 316 -17.16 4.98 18.87
N ASP A 317 -15.94 4.63 19.28
CA ASP A 317 -14.70 5.05 18.64
C ASP A 317 -14.48 4.30 17.34
N ALA A 318 -14.90 3.02 17.29
CA ALA A 318 -14.92 2.24 16.08
C ALA A 318 -16.03 1.17 16.07
N VAL A 319 -16.37 0.70 14.87
CA VAL A 319 -17.20 -0.48 14.62
C VAL A 319 -16.37 -1.47 13.83
N VAL A 320 -16.41 -2.75 14.23
CA VAL A 320 -15.82 -3.88 13.49
C VAL A 320 -16.95 -4.85 13.15
N SER A 321 -16.97 -5.36 11.93
CA SER A 321 -17.94 -6.35 11.48
C SER A 321 -17.25 -7.37 10.59
N VAL A 322 -17.20 -8.63 11.03
CA VAL A 322 -16.58 -9.74 10.32
C VAL A 322 -17.65 -10.73 9.92
N ASP A 323 -17.73 -11.03 8.63
CA ASP A 323 -18.64 -12.02 8.03
C ASP A 323 -20.13 -11.83 8.41
N SER A 324 -20.57 -10.58 8.53
CA SER A 324 -21.96 -10.28 8.89
C SER A 324 -22.57 -9.06 8.18
N TYR A 325 -21.79 -8.04 7.85
CA TYR A 325 -22.28 -6.81 7.24
C TYR A 325 -22.98 -7.02 5.90
N ASN A 326 -22.62 -8.03 5.14
CA ASN A 326 -23.23 -8.40 3.86
C ASN A 326 -24.73 -8.73 3.97
N TYR A 327 -25.23 -9.11 5.14
CA TYR A 327 -26.65 -9.42 5.34
C TYR A 327 -27.55 -8.17 5.45
N PHE A 328 -27.03 -7.07 5.98
CA PHE A 328 -27.82 -5.86 6.23
C PHE A 328 -27.25 -4.60 5.57
N GLY A 329 -25.97 -4.59 5.21
CA GLY A 329 -25.28 -3.46 4.61
C GLY A 329 -25.59 -3.19 3.15
N ARG A 330 -26.35 -4.06 2.47
CA ARG A 330 -26.77 -3.90 1.07
C ARG A 330 -27.85 -2.82 0.85
N ASP A 331 -28.58 -2.45 1.91
CA ASP A 331 -29.48 -1.32 1.86
C ASP A 331 -28.64 -0.02 1.76
N GLU A 332 -28.78 0.70 0.65
CA GLU A 332 -28.04 1.95 0.37
C GLU A 332 -28.15 3.00 1.49
N SER A 333 -29.22 2.97 2.26
CA SER A 333 -29.45 3.89 3.38
C SER A 333 -28.80 3.42 4.70
N TYR A 334 -28.45 2.14 4.80
CA TYR A 334 -28.03 1.51 6.06
C TYR A 334 -26.81 2.20 6.68
N LEU A 335 -25.74 2.34 5.92
CA LEU A 335 -24.50 2.91 6.42
C LEU A 335 -24.74 4.32 6.97
N GLY A 336 -25.37 5.19 6.17
CA GLY A 336 -25.57 6.61 6.53
C GLY A 336 -26.61 6.82 7.64
N GLN A 337 -27.72 6.07 7.63
CA GLN A 337 -28.86 6.32 8.50
C GLN A 337 -28.90 5.42 9.74
N LYS A 338 -28.33 4.22 9.67
CA LYS A 338 -28.45 3.20 10.73
C LYS A 338 -27.14 2.94 11.48
N LEU A 339 -25.98 3.10 10.86
CA LEU A 339 -24.69 2.81 11.49
C LEU A 339 -23.90 4.06 11.86
N LEU A 340 -23.69 4.98 10.92
CA LEU A 340 -22.92 6.22 11.15
C LEU A 340 -23.37 7.07 12.33
N PRO A 341 -24.68 7.16 12.67
CA PRO A 341 -25.10 7.95 13.84
C PRO A 341 -24.48 7.51 15.15
N PHE A 342 -24.10 6.24 15.29
CA PHE A 342 -23.51 5.69 16.52
C PHE A 342 -21.98 5.80 16.58
N VAL A 343 -21.33 6.08 15.47
CA VAL A 343 -19.88 6.27 15.37
C VAL A 343 -19.56 7.73 15.67
N LYS A 344 -18.53 7.99 16.48
CA LYS A 344 -18.04 9.34 16.76
C LYS A 344 -17.49 10.00 15.50
N LYS A 345 -17.46 11.33 15.49
CA LYS A 345 -16.72 12.06 14.45
C LYS A 345 -15.24 11.68 14.49
N GLY A 346 -14.65 11.36 13.32
CA GLY A 346 -13.30 10.80 13.20
C GLY A 346 -13.20 9.32 13.54
N GLY A 347 -14.28 8.68 14.01
CA GLY A 347 -14.34 7.26 14.32
C GLY A 347 -14.27 6.39 13.07
N LEU A 348 -13.89 5.13 13.25
CA LEU A 348 -13.53 4.20 12.18
C LEU A 348 -14.54 3.06 12.07
N ILE A 349 -14.73 2.54 10.86
CA ILE A 349 -15.55 1.37 10.58
C ILE A 349 -14.69 0.39 9.79
N TYR A 350 -14.56 -0.83 10.30
CA TYR A 350 -13.80 -1.93 9.73
C TYR A 350 -14.75 -3.07 9.38
N ILE A 351 -14.78 -3.47 8.13
CA ILE A 351 -15.69 -4.50 7.63
C ILE A 351 -14.91 -5.53 6.83
N ALA A 352 -15.06 -6.80 7.15
CA ALA A 352 -14.62 -7.94 6.35
C ALA A 352 -15.85 -8.79 5.97
N ILE A 353 -16.11 -8.96 4.69
CA ILE A 353 -17.29 -9.67 4.19
C ILE A 353 -16.94 -10.65 3.09
N PRO A 354 -17.68 -11.77 2.97
CA PRO A 354 -17.57 -12.65 1.83
C PRO A 354 -18.02 -11.93 0.57
N GLY A 355 -17.37 -12.21 -0.55
CA GLY A 355 -17.66 -11.60 -1.83
C GLY A 355 -17.26 -12.48 -3.01
N MET A 356 -17.44 -11.93 -4.20
CA MET A 356 -16.99 -12.49 -5.46
C MET A 356 -15.85 -11.66 -6.05
N LYS A 357 -14.89 -12.31 -6.72
CA LYS A 357 -13.84 -11.61 -7.47
C LYS A 357 -14.40 -10.80 -8.63
N LYS A 358 -15.46 -11.30 -9.21
CA LYS A 358 -16.29 -10.63 -10.23
C LYS A 358 -17.72 -11.10 -10.01
N ASP A 359 -18.67 -10.16 -10.04
CA ASP A 359 -20.08 -10.48 -9.95
C ASP A 359 -20.49 -11.41 -11.09
N CYS A 360 -21.14 -12.52 -10.74
CA CYS A 360 -21.58 -13.54 -11.67
C CYS A 360 -23.06 -13.94 -11.46
N HIS A 361 -23.87 -13.06 -10.86
CA HIS A 361 -25.28 -13.36 -10.58
C HIS A 361 -26.12 -13.53 -11.84
N ASP A 362 -25.74 -12.96 -12.97
CA ASP A 362 -26.44 -13.17 -14.25
C ASP A 362 -26.32 -14.62 -14.75
N GLU A 363 -25.20 -15.31 -14.43
CA GLU A 363 -24.96 -16.71 -14.77
C GLU A 363 -24.06 -17.35 -13.70
N LEU A 364 -24.71 -17.88 -12.65
CA LEU A 364 -24.00 -18.47 -11.52
C LEU A 364 -23.21 -19.72 -11.94
N PRO A 365 -21.91 -19.81 -11.61
CA PRO A 365 -21.09 -20.98 -11.89
C PRO A 365 -21.66 -22.25 -11.25
N PRO A 366 -21.76 -23.36 -11.99
CA PRO A 366 -22.30 -24.61 -11.48
C PRO A 366 -21.51 -25.17 -10.29
N GLU A 367 -20.22 -24.87 -10.18
CA GLU A 367 -19.38 -25.23 -9.05
C GLU A 367 -19.87 -24.61 -7.74
N LEU A 368 -20.37 -23.36 -7.78
CA LEU A 368 -20.90 -22.69 -6.57
C LEU A 368 -22.25 -23.28 -6.15
N LEU A 369 -23.06 -23.68 -7.11
CA LEU A 369 -24.40 -24.23 -6.86
C LEU A 369 -24.40 -25.65 -6.25
N LEU A 370 -23.24 -26.27 -6.07
CA LEU A 370 -23.11 -27.56 -5.38
C LEU A 370 -23.32 -27.44 -3.87
N SER A 371 -23.03 -26.27 -3.29
CA SER A 371 -23.12 -26.02 -1.85
C SER A 371 -24.11 -24.92 -1.50
N TRP A 372 -24.27 -23.91 -2.34
CA TRP A 372 -25.07 -22.72 -2.04
C TRP A 372 -26.20 -22.53 -3.04
N SER A 373 -27.38 -22.13 -2.53
CA SER A 373 -28.49 -21.72 -3.38
C SER A 373 -28.23 -20.32 -3.97
N PRO A 374 -28.92 -19.92 -5.07
CA PRO A 374 -28.84 -18.56 -5.57
C PRO A 374 -29.14 -17.48 -4.52
N GLU A 375 -30.10 -17.74 -3.61
CA GLU A 375 -30.46 -16.81 -2.54
C GLU A 375 -29.34 -16.64 -1.50
N GLN A 376 -28.55 -17.68 -1.24
CA GLN A 376 -27.37 -17.59 -0.36
C GLN A 376 -26.23 -16.84 -1.03
N LEU A 377 -26.04 -17.04 -2.34
CA LEU A 377 -25.02 -16.33 -3.11
C LEU A 377 -25.36 -14.84 -3.32
N ASP A 378 -26.66 -14.46 -3.26
CA ASP A 378 -27.13 -13.08 -3.39
C ASP A 378 -26.57 -12.11 -2.30
N PHE A 379 -25.93 -12.64 -1.27
CA PHE A 379 -25.22 -11.84 -0.27
C PHE A 379 -23.73 -11.61 -0.59
N MET A 380 -23.19 -12.22 -1.65
CA MET A 380 -21.78 -12.16 -2.03
C MET A 380 -21.62 -11.37 -3.31
N HIS A 381 -21.15 -10.15 -3.24
CA HIS A 381 -20.93 -9.29 -4.39
C HIS A 381 -19.46 -8.92 -4.55
N ASP A 382 -19.08 -8.31 -5.67
CA ASP A 382 -17.72 -7.87 -5.94
C ASP A 382 -17.41 -6.48 -5.38
N LEU A 383 -16.17 -6.04 -5.57
CA LEU A 383 -15.68 -4.74 -5.10
C LEU A 383 -16.46 -3.56 -5.69
N ASP A 384 -16.88 -3.65 -6.96
CA ASP A 384 -17.56 -2.53 -7.62
C ASP A 384 -18.98 -2.35 -7.10
N TYR A 385 -19.68 -3.43 -6.80
CA TYR A 385 -20.97 -3.40 -6.11
C TYR A 385 -20.84 -2.71 -4.75
N TRP A 386 -19.91 -3.16 -3.91
CA TRP A 386 -19.73 -2.57 -2.57
C TRP A 386 -19.25 -1.12 -2.62
N ARG A 387 -18.40 -0.77 -3.58
CA ARG A 387 -18.00 0.62 -3.82
C ARG A 387 -19.22 1.50 -4.12
N ASN A 388 -20.15 1.01 -4.97
CA ASN A 388 -21.36 1.74 -5.30
C ASN A 388 -22.26 1.92 -4.06
N ILE A 389 -22.49 0.86 -3.27
CA ILE A 389 -23.31 0.93 -2.05
C ILE A 389 -22.71 1.91 -1.05
N ILE A 390 -21.43 1.77 -0.72
CA ILE A 390 -20.75 2.60 0.28
C ILE A 390 -20.72 4.09 -0.14
N SER A 391 -20.53 4.37 -1.42
CA SER A 391 -20.47 5.75 -1.94
C SER A 391 -21.79 6.52 -1.83
N LYS A 392 -22.91 5.86 -1.52
CA LYS A 392 -24.21 6.54 -1.26
C LYS A 392 -24.26 7.22 0.11
N ALA A 393 -23.42 6.82 1.05
CA ALA A 393 -23.40 7.44 2.37
C ALA A 393 -22.60 8.76 2.34
N GLU A 394 -23.21 9.83 2.85
CA GLU A 394 -22.53 11.11 3.08
C GLU A 394 -21.76 11.10 4.41
N GLY A 395 -20.75 11.93 4.53
CA GLY A 395 -20.00 12.12 5.78
C GLY A 395 -19.02 10.98 6.08
N ILE A 396 -18.52 10.29 5.06
CA ILE A 396 -17.49 9.26 5.17
C ILE A 396 -16.30 9.55 4.26
N GLU A 397 -15.15 9.05 4.67
CA GLU A 397 -13.93 8.87 3.86
C GLU A 397 -13.68 7.38 3.69
N ILE A 398 -13.52 6.91 2.47
CA ILE A 398 -13.09 5.52 2.20
C ILE A 398 -11.56 5.46 2.35
N ILE A 399 -11.08 4.77 3.37
CA ILE A 399 -9.65 4.57 3.62
C ILE A 399 -9.13 3.38 2.81
N SER A 400 -9.90 2.29 2.79
CA SER A 400 -9.55 1.08 2.04
C SER A 400 -10.81 0.39 1.51
N LEU A 401 -10.71 -0.15 0.31
CA LEU A 401 -11.68 -1.07 -0.28
C LEU A 401 -10.93 -2.01 -1.22
N ARG A 402 -10.66 -3.24 -0.78
CA ARG A 402 -9.82 -4.20 -1.51
C ARG A 402 -10.23 -5.64 -1.24
N GLU A 403 -9.75 -6.56 -2.06
CA GLU A 403 -9.77 -7.99 -1.74
C GLU A 403 -8.81 -8.29 -0.57
N MET A 404 -9.21 -9.21 0.30
CA MET A 404 -8.37 -9.65 1.42
C MET A 404 -7.41 -10.75 0.97
N ARG A 405 -6.21 -10.74 1.53
CA ARG A 405 -5.15 -11.71 1.25
C ARG A 405 -5.41 -13.07 1.92
N SER A 406 -6.09 -13.04 3.06
CA SER A 406 -6.41 -14.22 3.91
C SER A 406 -7.39 -15.21 3.28
N ASN A 407 -7.94 -14.92 2.12
CA ASN A 407 -9.04 -15.68 1.52
C ASN A 407 -8.80 -17.21 1.51
N LYS A 408 -7.60 -17.63 1.11
CA LYS A 408 -7.28 -19.06 1.05
C LYS A 408 -7.19 -19.68 2.45
N GLU A 409 -6.45 -19.05 3.35
CA GLU A 409 -6.13 -19.57 4.69
C GLU A 409 -7.37 -19.65 5.56
N VAL A 410 -8.29 -18.69 5.45
CA VAL A 410 -9.53 -18.70 6.22
C VAL A 410 -10.50 -19.81 5.76
N TRP A 411 -10.55 -20.05 4.44
CA TRP A 411 -11.31 -21.15 3.88
C TRP A 411 -10.71 -22.51 4.24
N ASP A 412 -9.37 -22.67 4.19
CA ASP A 412 -8.69 -23.91 4.57
C ASP A 412 -9.02 -24.29 6.03
N ASP A 413 -8.97 -23.33 6.95
CA ASP A 413 -9.34 -23.56 8.36
C ASP A 413 -10.82 -23.96 8.53
N TRP A 414 -11.72 -23.32 7.77
CA TRP A 414 -13.15 -23.63 7.82
C TRP A 414 -13.45 -25.01 7.29
N LEU A 415 -12.93 -25.34 6.12
CA LEU A 415 -13.16 -26.62 5.47
C LEU A 415 -12.54 -27.79 6.24
N ALA A 416 -11.60 -27.53 7.14
CA ALA A 416 -11.06 -28.53 8.06
C ALA A 416 -12.01 -28.87 9.22
N GLN A 417 -13.08 -28.08 9.47
CA GLN A 417 -14.02 -28.33 10.56
C GLN A 417 -14.98 -29.48 10.24
N GLU A 418 -15.34 -30.27 11.26
CA GLU A 418 -16.25 -31.42 11.13
C GLU A 418 -17.70 -31.04 11.52
N ASN A 419 -18.17 -29.86 11.18
CA ASN A 419 -19.57 -29.47 11.30
C ASN A 419 -20.32 -29.58 9.96
N GLU A 420 -21.64 -29.64 10.00
CA GLU A 420 -22.49 -29.90 8.84
C GLU A 420 -22.38 -28.81 7.75
N TYR A 421 -22.15 -27.53 8.13
CA TYR A 421 -22.03 -26.41 7.20
C TYR A 421 -20.68 -26.47 6.49
N ALA A 422 -19.58 -26.67 7.20
CA ALA A 422 -18.25 -26.81 6.60
C ALA A 422 -18.19 -28.01 5.63
N ILE A 423 -18.81 -29.15 6.03
CA ILE A 423 -18.93 -30.33 5.18
C ILE A 423 -19.77 -30.02 3.93
N GLY A 424 -20.84 -29.22 4.07
CA GLY A 424 -21.67 -28.76 2.98
C GLY A 424 -20.89 -27.94 1.96
N ASP A 425 -20.06 -27.01 2.43
CA ASP A 425 -19.27 -26.08 1.60
C ASP A 425 -18.13 -26.76 0.85
N ARG A 426 -17.61 -27.90 1.34
CA ARG A 426 -16.53 -28.66 0.69
C ARG A 426 -16.86 -29.00 -0.76
N LYS A 427 -18.12 -29.32 -1.10
CA LYS A 427 -18.52 -29.74 -2.44
C LYS A 427 -18.21 -28.68 -3.51
N SER A 428 -18.57 -27.43 -3.23
CA SER A 428 -18.25 -26.28 -4.13
C SER A 428 -16.76 -25.99 -4.18
N MET A 429 -16.10 -26.03 -3.05
CA MET A 429 -14.67 -25.70 -2.97
C MET A 429 -13.79 -26.74 -3.65
N GLU A 430 -14.07 -28.04 -3.47
CA GLU A 430 -13.40 -29.15 -4.17
C GLU A 430 -13.65 -29.16 -5.67
N ALA A 431 -14.83 -28.68 -6.12
CA ALA A 431 -15.12 -28.46 -7.53
C ALA A 431 -14.43 -27.24 -8.14
N GLY A 432 -13.65 -26.49 -7.36
CA GLY A 432 -12.95 -25.29 -7.81
C GLY A 432 -13.73 -23.99 -7.68
N GLY A 433 -14.84 -23.97 -6.92
CA GLY A 433 -15.66 -22.78 -6.66
C GLY A 433 -14.88 -21.63 -6.00
N GLY A 434 -13.86 -21.93 -5.22
CA GLY A 434 -13.02 -20.93 -4.57
C GLY A 434 -12.31 -19.95 -5.51
N LYS A 435 -12.20 -20.27 -6.81
CA LYS A 435 -11.66 -19.34 -7.82
C LYS A 435 -12.55 -18.12 -8.09
N TYR A 436 -13.84 -18.20 -7.72
CA TYR A 436 -14.82 -17.12 -7.89
C TYR A 436 -14.99 -16.28 -6.64
N LEU A 437 -14.62 -16.83 -5.46
CA LEU A 437 -14.85 -16.21 -4.16
C LEU A 437 -13.63 -15.45 -3.65
N ASN A 438 -13.88 -14.42 -2.86
CA ASN A 438 -12.92 -13.69 -2.06
C ASN A 438 -13.53 -13.23 -0.74
N PHE A 439 -12.71 -12.58 0.10
CA PHE A 439 -13.17 -11.68 1.16
C PHE A 439 -12.83 -10.24 0.78
N ILE A 440 -13.70 -9.31 1.14
CA ILE A 440 -13.57 -7.88 0.85
C ILE A 440 -13.38 -7.12 2.16
N GLU A 441 -12.31 -6.34 2.21
CA GLU A 441 -12.05 -5.35 3.24
C GLU A 441 -12.68 -4.02 2.86
N ILE A 442 -13.39 -3.39 3.80
CA ILE A 442 -13.88 -2.02 3.70
C ILE A 442 -13.48 -1.28 4.97
N ILE A 443 -12.68 -0.23 4.86
CA ILE A 443 -12.28 0.62 5.99
C ILE A 443 -12.73 2.05 5.70
N LEU A 444 -13.51 2.61 6.62
CA LEU A 444 -14.12 3.92 6.49
C LEU A 444 -13.80 4.78 7.70
N ARG A 445 -13.78 6.11 7.51
CA ARG A 445 -13.76 7.11 8.59
C ARG A 445 -14.98 8.01 8.50
N LYS A 446 -15.64 8.26 9.63
CA LYS A 446 -16.68 9.30 9.72
C LYS A 446 -16.03 10.68 9.75
N ILE A 447 -16.40 11.59 8.85
CA ILE A 447 -15.88 12.98 8.74
C ILE A 447 -16.82 14.03 9.32
#